data_ce88113b403c7dcc23b69ee32a8b9644
#
_entry.id   ce88113b403c7dcc23b69ee32a8b9644
#
_cell.length_a   1.000
_cell.length_b   1.000
_cell.length_c   1.000
_cell.angle_alpha   90.00
_cell.angle_beta   90.00
_cell.angle_gamma   90.00
#
_symmetry.space_group_name_H-M   'P 1'
#
loop_
_entity.id
_entity.type
_entity.pdbx_description
1 polymer ?
#
loop_
_entity_poly.entity_id
_entity_poly.type
_entity_poly.pdbx_seq_one_letter_code
_entity_poly.pdbx_strand_id
1 'polypeptide(L)'
;MSNQETNQEQLQFPAQQELKHLRTRCGKVYALGNNRFRAVVQTTPVHEFDAATHQWVELSAEKRQQMAAQAQSPIATFADNSADSAAGILDTYVKEGSTQNFSHDERLWISNTNYYGNRLTYLKVVDLPRLGANHFITSAKLCVRNVYAPTADTAIMCKEVMEDWNPETITYDHQPDVSGVYQDYCRVLKNQYSWKEFDVTSLARKWYLGENHGVQLSAPESESSFSQLHSSETANQPYFVLEYASLAGLESYLTYDHQSAGLPGTGSVSLVNGNLIFSHADTAMNGNRLPVSITHY
;
A
#
# COMPACT_ATOMS: atom_id res chain seq x y z
N MET A 1 11.56 15.10 34.90
CA MET A 1 11.85 15.64 33.56
C MET A 1 12.31 14.47 32.72
N SER A 2 11.40 13.81 32.07
CA SER A 2 11.65 12.63 31.22
C SER A 2 11.78 13.10 29.78
N ASN A 3 12.97 12.92 29.22
CA ASN A 3 13.22 13.09 27.80
C ASN A 3 12.31 12.11 27.03
N GLN A 4 11.28 12.65 26.38
CA GLN A 4 10.62 11.97 25.28
C GLN A 4 11.56 12.03 24.09
N GLU A 5 12.37 11.01 23.93
CA GLU A 5 13.00 10.72 22.64
C GLU A 5 11.88 10.37 21.66
N THR A 6 11.60 11.33 20.79
CA THR A 6 10.83 11.11 19.57
C THR A 6 11.66 10.22 18.64
N ASN A 7 11.61 8.91 18.87
CA ASN A 7 12.08 7.94 17.90
C ASN A 7 11.13 7.95 16.69
N GLN A 8 11.34 8.91 15.79
CA GLN A 8 10.95 8.77 14.41
C GLN A 8 11.88 7.69 13.82
N GLU A 9 11.52 6.42 13.97
CA GLU A 9 11.99 5.39 13.06
C GLU A 9 11.45 5.74 11.68
N GLN A 10 12.15 6.64 10.99
CA GLN A 10 11.95 6.84 9.57
C GLN A 10 12.15 5.49 8.91
N LEU A 11 11.19 5.09 8.05
CA LEU A 11 11.32 3.96 7.14
C LEU A 11 12.64 4.09 6.37
N GLN A 12 13.74 3.59 6.94
CA GLN A 12 15.04 3.57 6.30
C GLN A 12 15.07 2.39 5.34
N PHE A 13 14.61 2.63 4.13
CA PHE A 13 14.96 1.74 3.02
C PHE A 13 16.43 2.04 2.62
N PRO A 14 17.24 1.01 2.32
CA PRO A 14 18.61 1.23 1.82
C PRO A 14 18.55 2.17 0.61
N ALA A 15 19.60 2.97 0.40
CA ALA A 15 19.67 3.98 -0.64
C ALA A 15 19.35 3.39 -2.02
N GLN A 16 18.10 3.48 -2.42
CA GLN A 16 17.55 2.99 -3.68
C GLN A 16 17.19 4.21 -4.52
N GLN A 17 17.37 4.08 -5.83
CA GLN A 17 17.02 5.16 -6.74
C GLN A 17 15.51 5.32 -6.83
N GLU A 18 14.99 6.47 -6.41
CA GLU A 18 13.58 6.81 -6.58
C GLU A 18 13.26 7.13 -8.04
N LEU A 19 12.22 6.48 -8.56
CA LEU A 19 11.69 6.70 -9.90
C LEU A 19 10.60 7.78 -9.86
N LYS A 20 11.00 9.03 -9.95
CA LYS A 20 10.12 10.21 -9.78
C LYS A 20 8.92 10.25 -10.73
N HIS A 21 9.04 9.68 -11.94
CA HIS A 21 7.97 9.65 -12.93
C HIS A 21 6.87 8.61 -12.61
N LEU A 22 7.12 7.67 -11.68
CA LEU A 22 6.15 6.67 -11.24
C LEU A 22 5.48 7.04 -9.90
N ARG A 23 5.70 8.26 -9.41
CA ARG A 23 5.07 8.75 -8.20
C ARG A 23 3.54 8.78 -8.36
N THR A 24 2.85 8.52 -7.26
CA THR A 24 1.42 8.80 -7.11
C THR A 24 1.23 9.87 -6.03
N ARG A 25 0.02 10.26 -5.74
CA ARG A 25 -0.25 11.26 -4.70
C ARG A 25 0.34 10.84 -3.34
N CYS A 26 0.17 9.60 -2.95
CA CYS A 26 0.59 9.06 -1.65
C CYS A 26 1.75 8.07 -1.75
N GLY A 27 2.22 7.74 -2.96
CA GLY A 27 3.19 6.70 -3.21
C GLY A 27 4.50 7.18 -3.81
N LYS A 28 5.60 6.55 -3.37
CA LYS A 28 6.94 6.66 -3.97
C LYS A 28 7.36 5.30 -4.52
N VAL A 29 8.04 5.28 -5.67
CA VAL A 29 8.51 4.05 -6.31
C VAL A 29 10.03 4.07 -6.40
N TYR A 30 10.66 2.94 -6.10
CA TYR A 30 12.10 2.75 -6.07
C TYR A 30 12.51 1.58 -6.96
N ALA A 31 13.61 1.75 -7.69
CA ALA A 31 14.24 0.66 -8.41
C ALA A 31 15.09 -0.20 -7.45
N LEU A 32 14.89 -1.52 -7.46
CA LEU A 32 15.64 -2.49 -6.68
C LEU A 32 16.76 -3.17 -7.47
N GLY A 33 16.88 -2.88 -8.77
CA GLY A 33 17.71 -3.63 -9.72
C GLY A 33 17.03 -4.90 -10.26
N ASN A 34 17.59 -5.47 -11.29
CA ASN A 34 17.09 -6.71 -11.94
C ASN A 34 15.59 -6.63 -12.29
N ASN A 35 15.16 -5.52 -12.89
CA ASN A 35 13.76 -5.25 -13.24
C ASN A 35 12.77 -5.41 -12.08
N ARG A 36 13.23 -5.20 -10.86
CA ARG A 36 12.41 -5.23 -9.65
C ARG A 36 12.21 -3.82 -9.12
N PHE A 37 11.02 -3.59 -8.60
CA PHE A 37 10.57 -2.30 -8.11
C PHE A 37 9.90 -2.46 -6.74
N ARG A 38 9.99 -1.41 -5.94
CA ARG A 38 9.26 -1.29 -4.68
C ARG A 38 8.48 0.01 -4.66
N ALA A 39 7.18 -0.08 -4.48
CA ALA A 39 6.34 1.06 -4.19
C ALA A 39 6.00 1.10 -2.69
N VAL A 40 6.01 2.30 -2.11
CA VAL A 40 5.59 2.55 -0.72
C VAL A 40 4.48 3.58 -0.77
N VAL A 41 3.28 3.19 -0.37
CA VAL A 41 2.09 4.05 -0.31
C VAL A 41 1.83 4.41 1.13
N GLN A 42 1.77 5.72 1.42
CA GLN A 42 1.43 6.26 2.73
C GLN A 42 -0.06 6.61 2.78
N THR A 43 -0.60 6.82 3.97
CA THR A 43 -1.99 7.24 4.12
C THR A 43 -2.19 8.68 3.67
N THR A 44 -1.30 9.59 4.08
CA THR A 44 -1.37 11.00 3.70
C THR A 44 -0.62 11.30 2.41
N PRO A 45 -1.08 12.30 1.63
CA PRO A 45 -0.39 12.73 0.42
C PRO A 45 1.06 13.16 0.69
N VAL A 46 1.97 12.71 -0.17
CA VAL A 46 3.38 13.10 -0.18
C VAL A 46 3.75 13.95 -1.40
N HIS A 47 2.89 13.95 -2.42
CA HIS A 47 3.05 14.73 -3.65
C HIS A 47 1.77 15.46 -4.01
N GLU A 48 1.93 16.54 -4.80
CA GLU A 48 0.84 17.19 -5.54
C GLU A 48 1.16 17.18 -7.04
N PHE A 49 0.13 17.14 -7.86
CA PHE A 49 0.29 17.21 -9.31
C PHE A 49 0.38 18.67 -9.73
N ASP A 50 1.50 19.06 -10.30
CA ASP A 50 1.69 20.38 -10.92
C ASP A 50 1.18 20.35 -12.36
N ALA A 51 0.03 21.01 -12.58
CA ALA A 51 -0.60 21.07 -13.89
C ALA A 51 0.22 21.87 -14.94
N ALA A 52 1.11 22.77 -14.51
CA ALA A 52 1.95 23.55 -15.40
C ALA A 52 3.13 22.73 -15.97
N THR A 53 3.73 21.90 -15.14
CA THR A 53 4.87 21.05 -15.50
C THR A 53 4.45 19.61 -15.86
N HIS A 54 3.19 19.25 -15.64
CA HIS A 54 2.67 17.89 -15.76
C HIS A 54 3.46 16.85 -14.94
N GLN A 55 3.94 17.23 -13.75
CA GLN A 55 4.75 16.38 -12.89
C GLN A 55 4.21 16.33 -11.45
N TRP A 56 4.46 15.22 -10.77
CA TRP A 56 4.24 15.11 -9.34
C TRP A 56 5.40 15.78 -8.58
N VAL A 57 5.09 16.79 -7.78
CA VAL A 57 6.05 17.54 -6.95
C VAL A 57 5.90 17.13 -5.50
N GLU A 58 7.01 16.94 -4.80
CA GLU A 58 6.98 16.58 -3.38
C GLU A 58 6.45 17.73 -2.53
N LEU A 59 5.47 17.41 -1.67
CA LEU A 59 4.92 18.38 -0.72
C LEU A 59 5.93 18.74 0.37
N SER A 60 6.06 20.04 0.69
CA SER A 60 6.87 20.47 1.83
C SER A 60 6.30 19.93 3.15
N ALA A 61 7.14 19.85 4.18
CA ALA A 61 6.72 19.39 5.51
C ALA A 61 5.61 20.27 6.08
N GLU A 62 5.70 21.59 5.87
CA GLU A 62 4.72 22.58 6.32
C GLU A 62 3.36 22.35 5.63
N LYS A 63 3.36 22.13 4.31
CA LYS A 63 2.13 21.92 3.55
C LYS A 63 1.47 20.58 3.94
N ARG A 64 2.26 19.53 4.20
CA ARG A 64 1.74 18.25 4.72
C ARG A 64 1.08 18.41 6.08
N GLN A 65 1.69 19.18 7.00
CA GLN A 65 1.11 19.47 8.31
C GLN A 65 -0.20 20.29 8.20
N GLN A 66 -0.25 21.26 7.29
CA GLN A 66 -1.47 22.04 7.03
C GLN A 66 -2.60 21.16 6.47
N MET A 67 -2.30 20.26 5.55
CA MET A 67 -3.30 19.32 5.00
C MET A 67 -3.79 18.33 6.06
N ALA A 68 -2.91 17.80 6.91
CA ALA A 68 -3.30 16.95 8.03
C ALA A 68 -4.20 17.69 9.03
N ALA A 69 -3.90 18.96 9.33
CA ALA A 69 -4.73 19.79 10.20
C ALA A 69 -6.08 20.15 9.58
N GLN A 70 -6.17 20.28 8.25
CA GLN A 70 -7.43 20.56 7.53
C GLN A 70 -8.32 19.32 7.41
N ALA A 71 -7.74 18.11 7.34
CA ALA A 71 -8.49 16.86 7.34
C ALA A 71 -9.22 16.62 8.68
N GLN A 72 -8.79 17.26 9.77
CA GLN A 72 -9.46 17.26 11.08
C GLN A 72 -10.65 18.25 11.19
N SER A 73 -10.96 18.99 10.13
CA SER A 73 -12.12 19.92 10.13
C SER A 73 -13.39 19.21 9.65
N PRO A 74 -14.52 19.29 10.40
CA PRO A 74 -15.74 18.52 10.10
C PRO A 74 -16.53 18.98 8.88
N ILE A 75 -15.95 19.69 7.94
CA ILE A 75 -16.61 20.21 6.73
C ILE A 75 -15.81 19.80 5.48
N ALA A 76 -15.82 18.52 5.19
CA ALA A 76 -15.59 18.05 3.83
C ALA A 76 -16.69 17.01 3.53
N THR A 77 -17.77 17.46 2.94
CA THR A 77 -18.78 16.61 2.31
C THR A 77 -18.11 15.86 1.16
N PHE A 78 -17.60 14.67 1.42
CA PHE A 78 -17.12 13.76 0.39
C PHE A 78 -18.30 13.01 -0.20
N ALA A 79 -18.93 13.63 -1.21
CA ALA A 79 -19.75 12.91 -2.16
C ALA A 79 -18.83 12.60 -3.35
N ASP A 80 -18.23 11.45 -3.38
CA ASP A 80 -18.03 10.61 -4.57
C ASP A 80 -16.95 9.54 -4.32
N ASN A 81 -17.28 8.28 -4.61
CA ASN A 81 -16.37 7.12 -4.58
C ASN A 81 -15.41 7.10 -5.79
N SER A 82 -15.10 8.23 -6.37
CA SER A 82 -14.20 8.34 -7.49
C SER A 82 -12.81 8.80 -7.04
N ALA A 83 -11.80 8.42 -7.77
CA ALA A 83 -10.37 8.75 -7.84
C ALA A 83 -9.80 10.02 -7.12
N ASP A 84 -10.57 10.73 -6.34
CA ASP A 84 -10.23 11.99 -5.65
C ASP A 84 -10.05 11.85 -4.12
N SER A 85 -10.01 10.63 -3.58
CA SER A 85 -9.65 10.46 -2.18
C SER A 85 -8.27 11.07 -1.91
N ALA A 86 -8.22 12.03 -0.98
CA ALA A 86 -6.95 12.65 -0.60
C ALA A 86 -6.03 11.67 0.14
N ALA A 87 -6.55 10.53 0.61
CA ALA A 87 -5.81 9.50 1.33
C ALA A 87 -5.29 8.40 0.40
N GLY A 88 -4.14 7.80 0.75
CA GLY A 88 -3.61 6.61 0.08
C GLY A 88 -4.13 5.31 0.67
N ILE A 89 -4.52 5.35 1.96
CA ILE A 89 -5.13 4.24 2.69
C ILE A 89 -6.30 4.82 3.49
N LEU A 90 -7.46 4.21 3.34
CA LEU A 90 -8.62 4.49 4.19
C LEU A 90 -8.58 3.56 5.39
N ASP A 91 -8.90 4.06 6.57
CA ASP A 91 -9.00 3.26 7.78
C ASP A 91 -10.15 3.70 8.69
N THR A 92 -10.66 2.79 9.47
CA THR A 92 -11.64 3.01 10.53
C THR A 92 -11.76 1.77 11.40
N TYR A 93 -12.55 1.83 12.47
CA TYR A 93 -12.99 0.65 13.17
C TYR A 93 -14.48 0.73 13.49
N VAL A 94 -15.09 -0.43 13.75
CA VAL A 94 -16.47 -0.54 14.21
C VAL A 94 -16.50 -1.15 15.60
N LYS A 95 -17.54 -0.81 16.39
CA LYS A 95 -17.72 -1.26 17.76
C LYS A 95 -19.10 -1.86 17.94
N GLU A 96 -19.16 -3.07 18.48
CA GLU A 96 -20.43 -3.76 18.83
C GLU A 96 -21.33 -2.88 19.70
N GLY A 97 -22.61 -2.83 19.34
CA GLY A 97 -23.62 -2.05 20.04
C GLY A 97 -23.44 -0.52 19.89
N SER A 98 -22.68 -0.05 18.91
CA SER A 98 -22.49 1.36 18.58
C SER A 98 -22.89 1.65 17.14
N THR A 99 -23.66 2.71 16.96
CA THR A 99 -23.96 3.31 15.64
C THR A 99 -23.02 4.47 15.31
N GLN A 100 -22.06 4.76 16.18
CA GLN A 100 -21.07 5.82 15.99
C GLN A 100 -20.05 5.40 14.93
N ASN A 101 -19.65 6.37 14.09
CA ASN A 101 -18.54 6.24 13.16
C ASN A 101 -17.21 6.63 13.85
N PHE A 102 -16.11 6.00 13.47
CA PHE A 102 -14.77 6.18 14.08
C PHE A 102 -13.69 6.47 13.03
N SER A 103 -14.04 6.99 11.86
CA SER A 103 -13.11 7.27 10.77
C SER A 103 -12.01 8.30 11.11
N HIS A 104 -12.24 9.15 12.12
CA HIS A 104 -11.32 10.20 12.56
C HIS A 104 -10.73 9.93 13.95
N ASP A 105 -10.79 8.68 14.44
CA ASP A 105 -10.15 8.32 15.70
C ASP A 105 -8.65 8.12 15.51
N GLU A 106 -7.82 8.66 16.39
CA GLU A 106 -6.36 8.44 16.37
C GLU A 106 -5.95 6.98 16.56
N ARG A 107 -6.90 6.11 16.91
CA ARG A 107 -6.65 4.71 17.23
C ARG A 107 -7.60 3.79 16.49
N LEU A 108 -7.04 2.76 15.92
CA LEU A 108 -7.78 1.63 15.40
C LEU A 108 -7.86 0.55 16.49
N TRP A 109 -9.07 0.11 16.81
CA TRP A 109 -9.31 -0.82 17.89
C TRP A 109 -9.65 -2.20 17.37
N ILE A 110 -9.04 -3.20 18.00
CA ILE A 110 -9.29 -4.62 17.78
C ILE A 110 -9.56 -5.27 19.12
N SER A 111 -10.70 -5.90 19.32
CA SER A 111 -11.06 -6.54 20.58
C SER A 111 -12.17 -7.56 20.41
N ASN A 112 -12.10 -8.61 21.22
CA ASN A 112 -13.20 -9.54 21.49
C ASN A 112 -13.36 -9.79 22.99
N THR A 113 -12.88 -8.87 23.84
CA THR A 113 -12.95 -8.99 25.28
C THR A 113 -14.33 -8.58 25.81
N ASN A 114 -14.77 -9.20 26.89
CA ASN A 114 -16.03 -8.81 27.58
C ASN A 114 -16.03 -7.36 28.07
N TYR A 115 -14.86 -6.80 28.35
CA TYR A 115 -14.72 -5.43 28.88
C TYR A 115 -14.85 -4.37 27.78
N TYR A 116 -14.20 -4.59 26.63
CA TYR A 116 -14.21 -3.61 25.53
C TYR A 116 -15.29 -3.91 24.48
N GLY A 117 -15.90 -5.10 24.48
CA GLY A 117 -16.78 -5.61 23.43
C GLY A 117 -16.02 -5.96 22.15
N ASN A 118 -16.75 -6.43 21.15
CA ASN A 118 -16.18 -6.70 19.84
C ASN A 118 -15.87 -5.39 19.11
N ARG A 119 -14.65 -5.30 18.59
CA ARG A 119 -14.17 -4.19 17.75
C ARG A 119 -13.36 -4.74 16.59
N LEU A 120 -13.65 -4.26 15.42
CA LEU A 120 -13.07 -4.73 14.17
C LEU A 120 -12.53 -3.53 13.41
N THR A 121 -11.31 -3.62 12.93
CA THR A 121 -10.62 -2.55 12.17
C THR A 121 -10.64 -2.86 10.69
N TYR A 122 -10.88 -1.86 9.86
CA TYR A 122 -10.92 -1.95 8.40
C TYR A 122 -9.86 -1.03 7.79
N LEU A 123 -9.15 -1.55 6.78
CA LEU A 123 -8.16 -0.78 6.01
C LEU A 123 -8.32 -1.09 4.51
N LYS A 124 -8.23 -0.05 3.66
CA LYS A 124 -8.30 -0.18 2.20
C LYS A 124 -7.25 0.71 1.55
N VAL A 125 -6.36 0.12 0.75
CA VAL A 125 -5.35 0.86 -0.03
C VAL A 125 -6.02 1.39 -1.28
N VAL A 126 -6.15 2.71 -1.44
CA VAL A 126 -6.86 3.33 -2.56
C VAL A 126 -5.95 3.96 -3.60
N ASP A 127 -4.74 4.41 -3.21
CA ASP A 127 -3.75 4.99 -4.14
C ASP A 127 -2.75 3.93 -4.63
N LEU A 128 -3.24 2.90 -5.32
CA LEU A 128 -2.40 1.84 -5.85
C LEU A 128 -1.49 2.35 -6.98
N PRO A 129 -0.17 2.07 -6.96
CA PRO A 129 0.74 2.39 -8.04
C PRO A 129 0.31 1.76 -9.36
N ARG A 130 0.49 2.46 -10.47
CA ARG A 130 0.16 1.90 -11.79
C ARG A 130 1.16 0.82 -12.17
N LEU A 131 0.65 -0.36 -12.50
CA LEU A 131 1.45 -1.45 -13.07
C LEU A 131 1.21 -1.54 -14.58
N GLY A 132 2.29 -1.68 -15.36
CA GLY A 132 2.20 -1.99 -16.78
C GLY A 132 1.76 -3.44 -17.03
N ALA A 133 1.32 -3.73 -18.24
CA ALA A 133 0.84 -5.07 -18.64
C ALA A 133 1.89 -6.20 -18.44
N ASN A 134 3.17 -5.85 -18.44
CA ASN A 134 4.28 -6.79 -18.28
C ASN A 134 4.80 -6.87 -16.82
N HIS A 135 4.10 -6.24 -15.87
CA HIS A 135 4.49 -6.30 -14.48
C HIS A 135 3.73 -7.39 -13.75
N PHE A 136 4.39 -8.02 -12.78
CA PHE A 136 3.75 -8.97 -11.87
C PHE A 136 4.16 -8.69 -10.42
N ILE A 137 3.20 -8.85 -9.52
CA ILE A 137 3.40 -8.62 -8.08
C ILE A 137 4.16 -9.80 -7.49
N THR A 138 5.29 -9.51 -6.85
CA THR A 138 6.12 -10.49 -6.16
C THR A 138 5.82 -10.53 -4.66
N SER A 139 5.52 -9.38 -4.05
CA SER A 139 5.17 -9.26 -2.62
C SER A 139 4.31 -8.02 -2.39
N ALA A 140 3.36 -8.12 -1.48
CA ALA A 140 2.60 -6.97 -1.00
C ALA A 140 2.37 -7.09 0.51
N LYS A 141 2.65 -6.01 1.26
CA LYS A 141 2.53 -5.97 2.71
C LYS A 141 1.76 -4.74 3.16
N LEU A 142 0.81 -4.95 4.05
CA LEU A 142 0.15 -3.88 4.79
C LEU A 142 0.79 -3.77 6.17
N CYS A 143 1.26 -2.57 6.52
CA CYS A 143 2.04 -2.33 7.73
C CYS A 143 1.28 -1.39 8.66
N VAL A 144 1.13 -1.78 9.91
CA VAL A 144 0.49 -1.01 10.97
C VAL A 144 1.35 -1.02 12.24
N ARG A 145 1.21 -0.03 13.10
CA ARG A 145 1.98 0.05 14.34
C ARG A 145 1.07 0.00 15.56
N ASN A 146 1.45 -0.78 16.59
CA ASN A 146 0.71 -0.81 17.84
C ASN A 146 0.96 0.46 18.67
N VAL A 147 -0.12 0.95 19.32
CA VAL A 147 -0.11 2.19 20.12
C VAL A 147 0.53 1.99 21.49
N TYR A 148 0.45 0.78 22.05
CA TYR A 148 1.00 0.47 23.37
C TYR A 148 1.62 -0.94 23.37
N ALA A 149 2.51 -1.17 24.35
CA ALA A 149 3.08 -2.49 24.55
C ALA A 149 2.08 -3.34 25.36
N PRO A 150 1.59 -4.47 24.83
CA PRO A 150 0.63 -5.30 25.53
C PRO A 150 1.25 -5.96 26.76
N THR A 151 0.42 -6.28 27.74
CA THR A 151 0.85 -6.98 28.98
C THR A 151 0.96 -8.49 28.82
N ALA A 152 0.41 -9.04 27.74
CA ALA A 152 0.50 -10.44 27.33
C ALA A 152 0.67 -10.52 25.83
N ASP A 153 1.22 -11.61 25.32
CA ASP A 153 1.25 -11.88 23.87
C ASP A 153 -0.18 -11.99 23.36
N THR A 154 -0.44 -11.43 22.19
CA THR A 154 -1.73 -11.50 21.50
C THR A 154 -1.50 -11.68 20.00
N ALA A 155 -2.55 -11.93 19.25
CA ALA A 155 -2.49 -12.00 17.79
C ALA A 155 -3.52 -11.06 17.16
N ILE A 156 -3.23 -10.63 15.94
CA ILE A 156 -4.16 -9.91 15.08
C ILE A 156 -4.33 -10.73 13.82
N MET A 157 -5.58 -11.02 13.49
CA MET A 157 -5.96 -11.77 12.30
C MET A 157 -6.31 -10.80 11.18
N CYS A 158 -5.92 -11.12 9.95
CA CYS A 158 -6.23 -10.36 8.75
C CYS A 158 -7.15 -11.18 7.85
N LYS A 159 -8.31 -10.65 7.47
CA LYS A 159 -9.28 -11.26 6.56
C LYS A 159 -9.52 -10.36 5.35
N GLU A 160 -9.81 -10.96 4.20
CA GLU A 160 -10.28 -10.25 3.01
C GLU A 160 -11.68 -9.70 3.24
N VAL A 161 -11.92 -8.42 2.90
CA VAL A 161 -13.24 -7.83 2.83
C VAL A 161 -13.83 -8.13 1.44
N MET A 162 -15.09 -8.57 1.39
CA MET A 162 -15.72 -9.09 0.18
C MET A 162 -16.67 -8.08 -0.49
N GLU A 163 -16.98 -6.97 0.19
CA GLU A 163 -17.92 -5.96 -0.25
C GLU A 163 -17.34 -4.57 -0.05
N ASP A 164 -17.82 -3.62 -0.83
CA ASP A 164 -17.39 -2.23 -0.73
C ASP A 164 -17.93 -1.56 0.53
N TRP A 165 -17.14 -0.65 1.11
CA TRP A 165 -17.49 0.07 2.32
C TRP A 165 -16.96 1.49 2.29
N ASN A 166 -17.55 2.35 3.10
CA ASN A 166 -17.15 3.73 3.25
C ASN A 166 -16.77 4.00 4.72
N PRO A 167 -15.56 4.54 5.01
CA PRO A 167 -15.11 4.80 6.38
C PRO A 167 -16.04 5.72 7.16
N GLU A 168 -16.74 6.66 6.48
CA GLU A 168 -17.64 7.64 7.13
C GLU A 168 -19.01 7.06 7.51
N THR A 169 -19.41 5.91 6.97
CA THR A 169 -20.77 5.38 7.15
C THR A 169 -20.82 3.97 7.73
N ILE A 170 -19.70 3.24 7.70
CA ILE A 170 -19.63 1.88 8.24
C ILE A 170 -19.93 1.87 9.74
N THR A 171 -20.72 0.91 10.19
CA THR A 171 -21.03 0.64 11.61
C THR A 171 -20.93 -0.85 11.87
N TYR A 172 -20.98 -1.27 13.14
CA TYR A 172 -20.91 -2.70 13.48
C TYR A 172 -22.08 -3.51 12.88
N ASP A 173 -23.28 -2.92 12.87
CA ASP A 173 -24.49 -3.60 12.34
C ASP A 173 -24.59 -3.54 10.81
N HIS A 174 -23.81 -2.66 10.15
CA HIS A 174 -23.75 -2.49 8.71
C HIS A 174 -22.31 -2.58 8.22
N GLN A 175 -21.62 -3.65 8.62
CA GLN A 175 -20.29 -3.97 8.18
C GLN A 175 -20.31 -4.86 6.93
N PRO A 176 -19.32 -4.78 6.05
CA PRO A 176 -19.23 -5.63 4.88
C PRO A 176 -18.94 -7.08 5.27
N ASP A 177 -19.36 -8.01 4.42
CA ASP A 177 -18.98 -9.41 4.54
C ASP A 177 -17.47 -9.59 4.40
N VAL A 178 -16.92 -10.56 5.12
CA VAL A 178 -15.51 -10.91 5.10
C VAL A 178 -15.32 -12.40 4.76
N SER A 179 -14.16 -12.73 4.21
CA SER A 179 -13.80 -14.11 3.93
C SER A 179 -13.82 -14.96 5.21
N GLY A 180 -14.35 -16.18 5.12
CA GLY A 180 -14.26 -17.16 6.20
C GLY A 180 -12.84 -17.68 6.46
N VAL A 181 -11.87 -17.34 5.58
CA VAL A 181 -10.47 -17.78 5.68
C VAL A 181 -9.59 -16.57 6.00
N TYR A 182 -8.66 -16.76 6.92
CA TYR A 182 -7.65 -15.75 7.21
C TYR A 182 -6.65 -15.63 6.05
N GLN A 183 -6.36 -14.40 5.66
CA GLN A 183 -5.30 -14.09 4.70
C GLN A 183 -3.93 -14.23 5.32
N ASP A 184 -3.78 -13.68 6.53
CA ASP A 184 -2.55 -13.70 7.31
C ASP A 184 -2.85 -13.40 8.79
N TYR A 185 -1.86 -13.56 9.66
CA TYR A 185 -1.93 -13.12 11.04
C TYR A 185 -0.57 -12.63 11.53
N CYS A 186 -0.56 -11.74 12.50
CA CYS A 186 0.67 -11.34 13.15
C CYS A 186 0.56 -11.42 14.68
N ARG A 187 1.70 -11.68 15.33
CA ARG A 187 1.80 -11.66 16.80
C ARG A 187 2.20 -10.27 17.30
N VAL A 188 1.53 -9.82 18.34
CA VAL A 188 1.88 -8.62 19.09
C VAL A 188 2.46 -9.08 20.42
N LEU A 189 3.78 -9.03 20.52
CA LEU A 189 4.48 -9.55 21.69
C LEU A 189 4.37 -8.61 22.89
N LYS A 190 4.31 -9.21 24.08
CA LYS A 190 4.33 -8.50 25.35
C LYS A 190 5.47 -7.50 25.44
N ASN A 191 5.18 -6.33 25.98
CA ASN A 191 6.13 -5.24 26.23
C ASN A 191 6.86 -4.72 24.98
N GLN A 192 6.30 -4.90 23.78
CA GLN A 192 6.91 -4.43 22.54
C GLN A 192 6.02 -3.44 21.79
N TYR A 193 6.63 -2.30 21.44
CA TYR A 193 6.12 -1.38 20.44
C TYR A 193 6.78 -1.71 19.10
N SER A 194 6.01 -2.12 18.10
CA SER A 194 6.61 -2.48 16.82
C SER A 194 5.63 -2.36 15.67
N TRP A 195 6.17 -2.25 14.49
CA TRP A 195 5.43 -2.43 13.26
C TRP A 195 4.99 -3.88 13.11
N LYS A 196 3.78 -4.05 12.62
CA LYS A 196 3.17 -5.34 12.26
C LYS A 196 2.95 -5.35 10.77
N GLU A 197 3.36 -6.43 10.13
CA GLU A 197 3.26 -6.61 8.69
C GLU A 197 2.31 -7.76 8.40
N PHE A 198 1.35 -7.53 7.52
CA PHE A 198 0.45 -8.56 6.99
C PHE A 198 0.79 -8.81 5.54
N ASP A 199 1.02 -10.06 5.17
CA ASP A 199 1.17 -10.47 3.77
C ASP A 199 -0.20 -10.43 3.09
N VAL A 200 -0.36 -9.47 2.20
CA VAL A 200 -1.56 -9.28 1.39
C VAL A 200 -1.27 -9.49 -0.10
N THR A 201 -0.24 -10.25 -0.44
CA THR A 201 0.21 -10.46 -1.82
C THR A 201 -0.90 -11.03 -2.72
N SER A 202 -1.65 -12.02 -2.23
CA SER A 202 -2.74 -12.62 -2.99
C SER A 202 -3.90 -11.64 -3.18
N LEU A 203 -4.19 -10.82 -2.15
CA LEU A 203 -5.23 -9.79 -2.21
C LEU A 203 -4.82 -8.65 -3.14
N ALA A 204 -3.56 -8.20 -3.07
CA ALA A 204 -3.05 -7.15 -3.95
C ALA A 204 -3.22 -7.52 -5.43
N ARG A 205 -3.05 -8.80 -5.80
CA ARG A 205 -3.30 -9.26 -7.17
C ARG A 205 -4.77 -9.12 -7.57
N LYS A 206 -5.72 -9.40 -6.67
CA LYS A 206 -7.16 -9.18 -6.90
C LYS A 206 -7.49 -7.69 -7.00
N TRP A 207 -6.86 -6.85 -6.16
CA TRP A 207 -7.07 -5.40 -6.17
C TRP A 207 -6.74 -4.77 -7.53
N TYR A 208 -5.67 -5.26 -8.21
CA TYR A 208 -5.34 -4.82 -9.57
C TYR A 208 -6.29 -5.36 -10.65
N LEU A 209 -7.14 -6.32 -10.32
CA LEU A 209 -8.22 -6.80 -11.19
C LEU A 209 -9.55 -6.05 -10.95
N GLY A 210 -9.58 -5.12 -10.01
CA GLY A 210 -10.77 -4.32 -9.67
C GLY A 210 -11.54 -4.80 -8.44
N GLU A 211 -11.07 -5.86 -7.77
CA GLU A 211 -11.72 -6.45 -6.58
C GLU A 211 -11.01 -5.92 -5.29
N ASN A 212 -10.96 -4.59 -5.13
CA ASN A 212 -10.32 -3.97 -3.99
C ASN A 212 -11.33 -3.48 -2.97
N HIS A 213 -11.60 -4.31 -1.97
CA HIS A 213 -12.43 -3.96 -0.82
C HIS A 213 -11.61 -3.85 0.49
N GLY A 214 -10.28 -4.05 0.41
CA GLY A 214 -9.36 -3.95 1.55
C GLY A 214 -9.38 -5.18 2.46
N VAL A 215 -9.03 -4.95 3.72
CA VAL A 215 -8.90 -5.98 4.74
C VAL A 215 -9.62 -5.60 6.04
N GLN A 216 -10.05 -6.62 6.79
CA GLN A 216 -10.49 -6.51 8.17
C GLN A 216 -9.43 -7.08 9.09
N LEU A 217 -9.08 -6.35 10.15
CA LEU A 217 -8.25 -6.82 11.25
C LEU A 217 -9.13 -7.14 12.47
N SER A 218 -8.97 -8.32 13.04
CA SER A 218 -9.76 -8.81 14.17
C SER A 218 -8.89 -9.51 15.22
N ALA A 219 -9.43 -9.66 16.42
CA ALA A 219 -8.86 -10.55 17.44
C ALA A 219 -9.09 -12.03 17.03
N PRO A 220 -8.23 -12.97 17.46
CA PRO A 220 -8.46 -14.38 17.23
C PRO A 220 -9.71 -14.86 17.98
N GLU A 221 -10.49 -15.74 17.36
CA GLU A 221 -11.73 -16.26 17.97
C GLU A 221 -11.47 -17.16 19.18
N SER A 222 -10.28 -17.76 19.26
CA SER A 222 -9.89 -18.70 20.31
C SER A 222 -9.41 -18.04 21.61
N GLU A 223 -9.13 -16.74 21.59
CA GLU A 223 -8.52 -16.01 22.70
C GLU A 223 -9.25 -14.70 22.96
N SER A 224 -9.47 -14.35 24.24
CA SER A 224 -9.92 -13.01 24.60
C SER A 224 -8.73 -12.05 24.54
N SER A 225 -8.71 -11.18 23.56
CA SER A 225 -7.60 -10.28 23.34
C SER A 225 -8.03 -8.88 22.89
N PHE A 226 -7.12 -7.92 23.08
CA PHE A 226 -7.32 -6.59 22.56
C PHE A 226 -6.00 -5.97 22.08
N SER A 227 -6.09 -5.16 21.06
CA SER A 227 -4.98 -4.40 20.49
C SER A 227 -5.46 -3.02 20.06
N GLN A 228 -4.54 -2.06 20.11
CA GLN A 228 -4.74 -0.73 19.57
C GLN A 228 -3.61 -0.43 18.58
N LEU A 229 -3.98 0.06 17.41
CA LEU A 229 -3.06 0.44 16.36
C LEU A 229 -3.17 1.95 16.11
N HIS A 230 -2.12 2.53 15.58
CA HIS A 230 -2.17 3.89 15.06
C HIS A 230 -3.04 3.96 13.82
N SER A 231 -3.89 4.98 13.72
CA SER A 231 -4.68 5.30 12.55
C SER A 231 -3.95 6.26 11.60
N SER A 232 -4.59 6.58 10.50
CA SER A 232 -4.19 7.63 9.55
C SER A 232 -4.03 9.01 10.19
N GLU A 233 -4.69 9.27 11.33
CA GLU A 233 -4.67 10.55 12.04
C GLU A 233 -3.39 10.77 12.85
N THR A 234 -2.48 9.80 12.90
CA THR A 234 -1.24 9.87 13.69
C THR A 234 0.01 9.95 12.83
N ALA A 235 1.15 10.31 13.44
CA ALA A 235 2.44 10.30 12.78
C ALA A 235 2.94 8.88 12.42
N ASN A 236 2.42 7.84 13.07
CA ASN A 236 2.75 6.44 12.83
C ASN A 236 1.67 5.72 12.01
N GLN A 237 1.13 6.43 11.03
CA GLN A 237 0.04 5.96 10.18
C GLN A 237 0.36 4.66 9.43
N PRO A 238 -0.65 3.85 9.09
CA PRO A 238 -0.49 2.69 8.23
C PRO A 238 0.21 3.03 6.92
N TYR A 239 0.94 2.07 6.37
CA TYR A 239 1.52 2.17 5.03
C TYR A 239 1.48 0.82 4.31
N PHE A 240 1.53 0.88 2.99
CA PHE A 240 1.51 -0.30 2.13
C PHE A 240 2.80 -0.38 1.32
N VAL A 241 3.38 -1.57 1.24
CA VAL A 241 4.58 -1.85 0.44
C VAL A 241 4.21 -2.86 -0.63
N LEU A 242 4.47 -2.51 -1.88
CA LEU A 242 4.27 -3.38 -3.03
C LEU A 242 5.62 -3.62 -3.70
N GLU A 243 6.02 -4.87 -3.84
CA GLU A 243 7.13 -5.25 -4.70
C GLU A 243 6.60 -5.93 -5.95
N TYR A 244 7.13 -5.53 -7.09
CA TYR A 244 6.76 -6.08 -8.37
C TYR A 244 7.99 -6.14 -9.30
N ALA A 245 7.91 -6.98 -10.31
CA ALA A 245 8.95 -7.12 -11.30
C ALA A 245 8.36 -6.99 -12.71
N SER A 246 9.20 -6.58 -13.65
CA SER A 246 8.84 -6.54 -15.06
C SER A 246 9.28 -7.82 -15.76
N LEU A 247 8.40 -8.37 -16.57
CA LEU A 247 8.73 -9.45 -17.50
C LEU A 247 9.33 -8.88 -18.82
N ALA A 248 9.09 -7.60 -19.11
CA ALA A 248 9.71 -6.96 -20.25
C ALA A 248 11.18 -6.65 -19.92
N GLY A 249 12.08 -7.11 -20.75
CA GLY A 249 13.49 -6.82 -20.60
C GLY A 249 13.82 -5.33 -20.69
N LEU A 250 13.09 -4.58 -21.56
CA LEU A 250 13.28 -3.15 -21.81
C LEU A 250 12.09 -2.35 -21.30
N GLU A 251 12.32 -1.51 -20.27
CA GLU A 251 11.31 -0.61 -19.74
C GLU A 251 11.40 0.76 -20.43
N SER A 252 10.29 1.24 -20.98
CA SER A 252 10.23 2.47 -21.77
C SER A 252 10.60 3.74 -21.01
N TYR A 253 10.57 3.70 -19.67
CA TYR A 253 10.93 4.83 -18.80
C TYR A 253 12.40 4.80 -18.32
N LEU A 254 13.17 3.75 -18.65
CA LEU A 254 14.60 3.68 -18.37
C LEU A 254 15.40 4.02 -19.61
N THR A 255 16.57 4.62 -19.40
CA THR A 255 17.52 4.88 -20.48
C THR A 255 18.46 3.70 -20.63
N TYR A 256 18.62 3.22 -21.86
CA TYR A 256 19.49 2.09 -22.19
C TYR A 256 20.57 2.51 -23.19
N ASP A 257 21.75 1.91 -23.03
CA ASP A 257 22.76 1.86 -24.08
C ASP A 257 22.61 0.52 -24.82
N HIS A 258 22.49 0.59 -26.13
CA HIS A 258 22.20 -0.55 -27.00
C HIS A 258 23.41 -0.93 -27.84
N GLN A 259 23.78 -2.22 -27.81
CA GLN A 259 24.82 -2.79 -28.66
C GLN A 259 24.25 -3.93 -29.49
N SER A 260 24.28 -3.78 -30.81
CA SER A 260 23.85 -4.83 -31.71
C SER A 260 24.92 -5.91 -31.79
N ALA A 261 24.54 -7.16 -31.58
CA ALA A 261 25.38 -8.33 -31.82
C ALA A 261 25.14 -8.95 -33.20
N GLY A 262 24.44 -8.23 -34.08
CA GLY A 262 24.07 -8.73 -35.40
C GLY A 262 22.91 -9.72 -35.35
N LEU A 263 22.99 -10.82 -36.14
CA LEU A 263 21.94 -11.87 -36.15
C LEU A 263 21.57 -12.45 -34.78
N PRO A 264 22.51 -12.63 -33.83
CA PRO A 264 22.18 -13.13 -32.47
C PRO A 264 21.27 -12.21 -31.68
N GLY A 265 21.20 -10.92 -31.95
CA GLY A 265 20.31 -10.00 -31.22
C GLY A 265 20.95 -8.69 -30.79
N THR A 266 20.35 -8.06 -29.78
CA THR A 266 20.79 -6.78 -29.24
C THR A 266 20.97 -6.90 -27.72
N GLY A 267 22.16 -6.54 -27.24
CA GLY A 267 22.42 -6.31 -25.84
C GLY A 267 22.04 -4.87 -25.45
N SER A 268 21.38 -4.69 -24.33
CA SER A 268 20.95 -3.40 -23.83
C SER A 268 21.31 -3.27 -22.36
N VAL A 269 22.08 -2.24 -22.00
CA VAL A 269 22.46 -1.97 -20.62
C VAL A 269 21.68 -0.76 -20.11
N SER A 270 20.92 -0.94 -19.04
CA SER A 270 20.25 0.18 -18.39
C SER A 270 21.27 1.11 -17.73
N LEU A 271 21.27 2.38 -18.13
CA LEU A 271 22.16 3.41 -17.56
C LEU A 271 21.76 3.80 -16.14
N VAL A 272 20.57 3.39 -15.71
CA VAL A 272 20.03 3.71 -14.38
C VAL A 272 20.46 2.69 -13.33
N ASN A 273 20.42 1.40 -13.66
CA ASN A 273 20.67 0.32 -12.69
C ASN A 273 21.73 -0.71 -13.15
N GLY A 274 22.32 -0.53 -14.33
CA GLY A 274 23.34 -1.43 -14.88
C GLY A 274 22.81 -2.79 -15.36
N ASN A 275 21.50 -2.97 -15.45
CA ASN A 275 20.90 -4.23 -15.85
C ASN A 275 21.19 -4.53 -17.31
N LEU A 276 21.72 -5.72 -17.59
CA LEU A 276 21.98 -6.19 -18.97
C LEU A 276 20.80 -7.02 -19.44
N ILE A 277 20.23 -6.64 -20.57
CA ILE A 277 19.14 -7.33 -21.23
C ILE A 277 19.63 -7.74 -22.63
N PHE A 278 19.41 -8.98 -23.00
CA PHE A 278 19.69 -9.45 -24.34
C PHE A 278 18.38 -9.83 -25.02
N SER A 279 18.05 -9.14 -26.14
CA SER A 279 16.85 -9.40 -26.92
C SER A 279 17.20 -10.07 -28.24
N HIS A 280 16.49 -11.15 -28.56
CA HIS A 280 16.61 -11.88 -29.83
C HIS A 280 15.24 -12.03 -30.48
N ALA A 281 15.15 -11.64 -31.76
CA ALA A 281 13.95 -11.85 -32.55
C ALA A 281 14.01 -13.23 -33.23
N ASP A 282 13.16 -14.16 -32.75
CA ASP A 282 13.13 -15.52 -33.31
C ASP A 282 12.51 -15.57 -34.70
N THR A 283 11.39 -14.88 -34.87
CA THR A 283 10.69 -14.84 -36.16
C THR A 283 9.85 -13.56 -36.28
N ALA A 284 9.78 -13.07 -37.50
CA ALA A 284 8.86 -12.01 -37.86
C ALA A 284 8.16 -12.39 -39.16
N MET A 285 6.83 -12.37 -39.18
CA MET A 285 6.04 -12.61 -40.38
C MET A 285 5.22 -11.36 -40.72
N ASN A 286 5.38 -10.88 -41.94
CA ASN A 286 4.53 -9.84 -42.48
C ASN A 286 3.26 -10.47 -43.04
N GLY A 287 2.22 -10.61 -42.19
CA GLY A 287 0.90 -11.03 -42.64
C GLY A 287 0.18 -9.89 -43.37
N ASN A 288 -0.74 -10.25 -44.28
CA ASN A 288 -1.51 -9.27 -45.06
C ASN A 288 -2.40 -8.33 -44.23
N ARG A 289 -2.59 -8.58 -42.92
CA ARG A 289 -3.43 -7.77 -42.03
C ARG A 289 -2.79 -7.45 -40.68
N LEU A 290 -1.91 -8.31 -40.16
CA LEU A 290 -1.24 -8.11 -38.87
C LEU A 290 0.17 -8.70 -38.95
N PRO A 291 1.22 -7.90 -38.70
CA PRO A 291 2.57 -8.43 -38.54
C PRO A 291 2.64 -9.17 -37.20
N VAL A 292 3.29 -10.33 -37.17
CA VAL A 292 3.57 -11.08 -35.94
C VAL A 292 5.08 -11.18 -35.79
N SER A 293 5.58 -10.82 -34.59
CA SER A 293 6.97 -11.04 -34.21
C SER A 293 7.04 -11.76 -32.86
N ILE A 294 7.99 -12.67 -32.72
CA ILE A 294 8.33 -13.34 -31.47
C ILE A 294 9.73 -12.88 -31.10
N THR A 295 9.86 -12.32 -29.90
CA THR A 295 11.13 -11.82 -29.37
C THR A 295 11.36 -12.42 -27.99
N HIS A 296 12.53 -12.97 -27.74
CA HIS A 296 13.01 -13.37 -26.40
C HIS A 296 13.83 -12.25 -25.77
N TYR A 297 13.69 -12.11 -24.45
CA TYR A 297 14.44 -11.16 -23.64
C TYR A 297 15.27 -11.87 -22.58
#